data_6ad250b357901b217d6519f642c20c1c
#
_entry.id   6ad250b357901b217d6519f642c20c1c
#
_cell.length_a   1.000
_cell.length_b   1.000
_cell.length_c   1.000
_cell.angle_alpha   90.00
_cell.angle_beta   90.00
_cell.angle_gamma   90.00
#
_symmetry.space_group_name_H-M   'P 1'
#
loop_
_entity.id
_entity.type
_entity.pdbx_description
1 polymer ?
#
loop_
_entity_poly.entity_id
_entity_poly.type
_entity_poly.pdbx_seq_one_letter_code
_entity_poly.pdbx_strand_id
1 'polypeptide(L)'
;VVPWQSQVVRLQETICTLTDEIRSLREEISKQSDYTKRHNKMSYGKKSLSSRSKQEEKNSREEERMDDDGSGTPPSAGKDSSLDLTKANSENIDKERGSRGPYTAMEAAKVIHLKTILEDVPTGMRFIGYKTIDEFNRISYIECTRFEVAVYEDEYGIRHDFYHSEDPKDGRRPKTNVISGTPCTPEFLADMVVNRWMIHTPNHRENIRMRMDKFTSSENSRSNWLKIGAKLLKPLCEHFKKNLLKVKSIPNIDETWCRVRIKYKGDGTKLGKYFKKYVWVLVNKLDGLVYFLYDNDENDSRGCRPIEEFLGDFKGSIQSDGYVVYKHLSRTNPENVHLLCWAHVRAKFKYAEEINKDPDAAWFVEQIGLLYMVEAENIKFHRTVNEIKLRRSRADVTGILSALHARAEKMIKNGNHLHYGDLMNKALNYMLNGWDELQNYRMDGQHTIDNMIAERVIRPFTVNRKNSLFYSSEQGVDVAATYLTIIETAKIHGLEVWDYLVYVFREIMNENKDCSTYAPEAFLA
;
A
#
# COMPACT_ATOMS: atom_id res chain seq x y z
N VAL A 1 58.52 15.68 39.29
CA VAL A 1 58.16 14.30 38.87
C VAL A 1 57.24 13.75 39.95
N VAL A 2 55.92 13.65 39.67
CA VAL A 2 54.96 13.05 40.62
C VAL A 2 55.26 11.56 40.69
N PRO A 3 55.46 11.00 41.89
CA PRO A 3 55.78 9.59 42.04
C PRO A 3 54.69 8.72 41.39
N TRP A 4 55.09 7.71 40.63
CA TRP A 4 54.20 6.83 39.89
C TRP A 4 53.08 6.22 40.77
N GLN A 5 53.35 6.02 42.04
CA GLN A 5 52.38 5.58 43.06
C GLN A 5 51.17 6.54 43.20
N SER A 6 51.38 7.86 43.13
CA SER A 6 50.31 8.85 43.20
C SER A 6 49.44 8.85 41.92
N GLN A 7 50.01 8.48 40.79
CA GLN A 7 49.26 8.31 39.53
C GLN A 7 48.40 7.04 39.58
N VAL A 8 48.91 5.95 40.13
CA VAL A 8 48.16 4.71 40.32
C VAL A 8 46.96 4.91 41.25
N VAL A 9 47.14 5.62 42.36
CA VAL A 9 46.04 5.93 43.29
C VAL A 9 44.95 6.76 42.61
N ARG A 10 45.31 7.81 41.85
CA ARG A 10 44.35 8.61 41.10
C ARG A 10 43.60 7.82 40.01
N LEU A 11 44.27 6.89 39.32
CA LEU A 11 43.63 6.01 38.35
C LEU A 11 42.67 5.04 39.03
N GLN A 12 43.00 4.51 40.21
CA GLN A 12 42.13 3.65 40.98
C GLN A 12 40.85 4.40 41.45
N GLU A 13 41.02 5.64 41.95
CA GLU A 13 39.88 6.51 42.34
C GLU A 13 38.99 6.80 41.12
N THR A 14 39.58 7.10 39.95
CA THR A 14 38.82 7.33 38.72
C THR A 14 38.06 6.08 38.28
N ILE A 15 38.70 4.90 38.35
CA ILE A 15 38.04 3.62 38.04
C ILE A 15 36.88 3.34 38.98
N CYS A 16 37.02 3.62 40.28
CA CYS A 16 35.92 3.48 41.25
C CYS A 16 34.75 4.40 40.87
N THR A 17 35.02 5.69 40.58
CA THR A 17 34.01 6.67 40.22
C THR A 17 33.27 6.24 38.95
N LEU A 18 33.99 5.85 37.90
CA LEU A 18 33.39 5.36 36.66
C LEU A 18 32.58 4.07 36.84
N THR A 19 33.01 3.20 37.75
CA THR A 19 32.30 1.96 38.06
C THR A 19 30.94 2.25 38.75
N ASP A 20 30.90 3.24 39.62
CA ASP A 20 29.70 3.67 40.31
C ASP A 20 28.74 4.41 39.34
N GLU A 21 29.26 5.23 38.42
CA GLU A 21 28.47 5.84 37.36
C GLU A 21 27.85 4.78 36.44
N ILE A 22 28.62 3.77 36.02
CA ILE A 22 28.13 2.66 35.20
C ILE A 22 26.99 1.89 35.95
N ARG A 23 27.15 1.70 37.25
CA ARG A 23 26.12 1.05 38.08
C ARG A 23 24.84 1.87 38.09
N SER A 24 24.94 3.18 38.33
CA SER A 24 23.82 4.12 38.33
C SER A 24 23.08 4.15 37.00
N LEU A 25 23.83 4.24 35.89
CA LEU A 25 23.25 4.21 34.53
C LEU A 25 22.54 2.89 34.22
N ARG A 26 23.07 1.75 34.68
CA ARG A 26 22.41 0.44 34.52
C ARG A 26 21.10 0.37 35.28
N GLU A 27 21.04 0.94 36.49
CA GLU A 27 19.79 1.02 37.27
C GLU A 27 18.77 1.93 36.59
N GLU A 28 19.20 3.03 36.00
CA GLU A 28 18.33 3.96 35.27
C GLU A 28 17.75 3.34 33.97
N ILE A 29 18.59 2.63 33.23
CA ILE A 29 18.16 1.84 32.06
C ILE A 29 17.17 0.75 32.46
N SER A 30 17.40 0.08 33.59
CA SER A 30 16.46 -0.92 34.12
C SER A 30 15.11 -0.29 34.47
N LYS A 31 15.08 0.86 35.14
CA LYS A 31 13.86 1.61 35.46
C LYS A 31 13.12 2.07 34.21
N GLN A 32 13.80 2.57 33.19
CA GLN A 32 13.21 2.95 31.91
C GLN A 32 12.64 1.74 31.16
N SER A 33 13.34 0.60 31.16
CA SER A 33 12.85 -0.65 30.59
C SER A 33 11.56 -1.12 31.26
N ASP A 34 11.50 -1.07 32.59
CA ASP A 34 10.30 -1.44 33.34
C ASP A 34 9.15 -0.44 33.19
N TYR A 35 9.46 0.85 33.03
CA TYR A 35 8.46 1.87 32.68
C TYR A 35 7.88 1.60 31.27
N THR A 36 8.73 1.31 30.31
CA THR A 36 8.31 0.98 28.93
C THR A 36 7.46 -0.29 28.88
N LYS A 37 7.85 -1.35 29.63
CA LYS A 37 7.05 -2.58 29.76
C LYS A 37 5.69 -2.33 30.41
N ARG A 38 5.60 -1.48 31.46
CA ARG A 38 4.34 -1.10 32.12
C ARG A 38 3.47 -0.26 31.19
N HIS A 39 4.03 0.70 30.47
CA HIS A 39 3.32 1.54 29.51
C HIS A 39 2.75 0.73 28.35
N ASN A 40 3.53 -0.19 27.79
CA ASN A 40 3.07 -1.12 26.75
C ASN A 40 1.98 -2.07 27.26
N LYS A 41 2.05 -2.50 28.52
CA LYS A 41 1.02 -3.34 29.15
C LYS A 41 -0.27 -2.56 29.42
N MET A 42 -0.20 -1.26 29.71
CA MET A 42 -1.39 -0.38 29.87
C MET A 42 -2.01 -0.01 28.50
N SER A 43 -1.20 0.24 27.49
CA SER A 43 -1.68 0.64 26.16
C SER A 43 -2.25 -0.52 25.33
N TYR A 44 -1.82 -1.77 25.60
CA TYR A 44 -2.21 -2.96 24.85
C TYR A 44 -2.68 -4.12 25.72
N GLY A 45 -3.14 -3.85 26.95
CA GLY A 45 -3.58 -4.86 27.92
C GLY A 45 -4.76 -5.69 27.40
N LYS A 46 -4.53 -6.93 27.05
CA LYS A 46 -5.55 -7.93 26.74
C LYS A 46 -6.35 -8.26 27.98
N LYS A 47 -7.68 -8.13 27.91
CA LYS A 47 -8.60 -8.76 28.85
C LYS A 47 -8.44 -10.28 28.76
N SER A 48 -8.39 -10.93 29.90
CA SER A 48 -8.15 -12.35 30.13
C SER A 48 -8.89 -13.30 29.19
N LEU A 49 -8.17 -14.23 28.58
CA LEU A 49 -8.66 -15.50 28.09
C LEU A 49 -7.83 -16.62 28.70
N SER A 50 -8.52 -17.71 29.05
CA SER A 50 -8.15 -18.81 29.92
C SER A 50 -6.90 -19.59 29.53
N SER A 51 -6.34 -20.22 30.51
CA SER A 51 -5.22 -21.13 30.76
C SER A 51 -4.80 -22.20 29.71
N ARG A 52 -5.00 -22.00 28.42
CA ARG A 52 -4.61 -22.97 27.38
C ARG A 52 -3.43 -22.55 26.47
N SER A 53 -2.81 -21.41 26.71
CA SER A 53 -1.88 -20.78 25.74
C SER A 53 -0.45 -20.54 26.21
N LYS A 54 -0.02 -21.06 27.38
CA LYS A 54 1.35 -20.79 27.87
C LYS A 54 2.47 -21.45 27.05
N GLN A 55 2.16 -22.51 26.29
CA GLN A 55 3.13 -23.21 25.45
C GLN A 55 3.22 -22.57 24.04
N GLU A 56 2.08 -22.12 23.51
CA GLU A 56 2.02 -21.43 22.22
C GLU A 56 2.56 -19.98 22.30
N GLU A 57 2.41 -19.34 23.45
CA GLU A 57 2.93 -17.98 23.72
C GLU A 57 4.47 -17.96 23.84
N LYS A 58 5.10 -19.07 24.20
CA LYS A 58 6.55 -19.19 24.28
C LYS A 58 7.18 -19.36 22.89
N ASN A 59 6.55 -20.12 22.02
CA ASN A 59 7.01 -20.29 20.64
C ASN A 59 6.82 -19.03 19.79
N SER A 60 5.73 -18.28 19.98
CA SER A 60 5.53 -17.00 19.28
C SER A 60 6.48 -15.88 19.75
N ARG A 61 6.95 -15.92 21.00
CA ARG A 61 7.95 -14.97 21.52
C ARG A 61 9.38 -15.26 21.08
N GLU A 62 9.71 -16.52 20.79
CA GLU A 62 11.01 -16.89 20.21
C GLU A 62 11.06 -16.54 18.72
N GLU A 63 9.95 -16.65 17.97
CA GLU A 63 9.83 -16.20 16.59
C GLU A 63 9.86 -14.67 16.46
N GLU A 64 9.27 -13.92 17.41
CA GLU A 64 9.35 -12.45 17.42
C GLU A 64 10.75 -11.89 17.74
N ARG A 65 11.63 -12.69 18.34
CA ARG A 65 13.01 -12.27 18.66
C ARG A 65 14.01 -12.51 17.53
N MET A 66 13.68 -13.32 16.54
CA MET A 66 14.53 -13.56 15.36
C MET A 66 14.31 -12.57 14.22
N ASP A 67 13.27 -11.74 14.28
CA ASP A 67 12.87 -10.83 13.19
C ASP A 67 13.39 -9.38 13.36
N ASP A 68 14.32 -9.11 14.29
CA ASP A 68 14.86 -7.76 14.52
C ASP A 68 16.13 -7.50 13.68
N ASP A 69 16.08 -7.83 12.40
CA ASP A 69 17.10 -7.44 11.42
C ASP A 69 16.75 -6.16 10.65
N GLY A 70 16.31 -5.14 11.37
CA GLY A 70 16.38 -3.76 10.88
C GLY A 70 15.44 -3.34 9.77
N SER A 71 14.45 -4.16 9.38
CA SER A 71 13.38 -3.75 8.45
C SER A 71 12.10 -3.35 9.19
N GLY A 72 12.25 -2.69 10.35
CA GLY A 72 11.12 -2.06 11.01
C GLY A 72 10.54 -1.01 10.07
N THR A 73 9.30 -1.22 9.62
CA THR A 73 8.49 -0.14 9.06
C THR A 73 8.58 1.01 10.06
N PRO A 74 9.01 2.22 9.66
CA PRO A 74 8.99 3.35 10.57
C PRO A 74 7.58 3.45 11.18
N PRO A 75 7.46 3.77 12.47
CA PRO A 75 6.16 4.02 13.06
C PRO A 75 5.45 5.02 12.16
N SER A 76 4.18 4.77 11.87
CA SER A 76 3.35 5.63 11.05
C SER A 76 3.64 7.07 11.46
N ALA A 77 4.18 7.86 10.54
CA ALA A 77 4.48 9.26 10.78
C ALA A 77 3.26 9.88 11.43
N GLY A 78 3.41 10.32 12.68
CA GLY A 78 2.44 11.16 13.33
C GLY A 78 2.15 12.32 12.40
N LYS A 79 0.93 12.81 12.43
CA LYS A 79 0.40 13.96 11.71
C LYS A 79 1.45 15.07 11.59
N ASP A 80 2.29 15.00 10.58
CA ASP A 80 3.23 16.05 10.29
C ASP A 80 3.25 16.28 8.80
N SER A 81 2.80 17.44 8.46
CA SER A 81 3.02 18.19 7.23
C SER A 81 3.85 17.47 6.16
N SER A 82 3.35 16.33 5.66
CA SER A 82 3.57 16.01 4.28
C SER A 82 2.94 17.18 3.53
N LEU A 83 3.76 18.01 2.92
CA LEU A 83 3.29 18.95 1.90
C LEU A 83 2.40 18.14 0.96
N ASP A 84 1.11 18.34 1.12
CA ASP A 84 0.07 17.71 0.31
C ASP A 84 0.18 18.36 -1.07
N LEU A 85 1.04 17.75 -1.92
CA LEU A 85 1.30 18.21 -3.27
C LEU A 85 0.05 18.20 -4.16
N THR A 86 -1.07 17.63 -3.66
CA THR A 86 -2.36 17.66 -4.35
C THR A 86 -3.13 18.97 -4.14
N LYS A 87 -2.70 19.84 -3.20
CA LYS A 87 -3.33 21.16 -2.97
C LYS A 87 -2.72 22.32 -3.74
N ALA A 88 -1.66 22.10 -4.52
CA ALA A 88 -0.97 23.18 -5.23
C ALA A 88 -1.60 23.58 -6.57
N ASN A 89 -2.69 22.97 -7.01
CA ASN A 89 -3.37 23.27 -8.27
C ASN A 89 -4.83 23.72 -8.08
N SER A 90 -5.13 24.57 -7.12
CA SER A 90 -6.32 25.39 -7.21
C SER A 90 -5.89 26.85 -7.35
N GLU A 91 -5.86 27.32 -8.58
CA GLU A 91 -5.82 28.75 -8.87
C GLU A 91 -6.90 29.45 -8.06
N ASN A 92 -6.51 30.53 -7.36
CA ASN A 92 -7.41 31.48 -6.73
C ASN A 92 -8.29 32.10 -7.81
N ILE A 93 -9.40 31.50 -8.11
CA ILE A 93 -10.54 32.21 -8.66
C ILE A 93 -11.30 32.74 -7.45
N ASP A 94 -11.34 34.03 -7.29
CA ASP A 94 -12.21 34.72 -6.33
C ASP A 94 -13.65 34.29 -6.55
N LYS A 95 -14.05 33.20 -5.89
CA LYS A 95 -15.46 32.86 -5.73
C LYS A 95 -15.94 33.49 -4.44
N GLU A 96 -16.91 34.38 -4.56
CA GLU A 96 -17.71 34.89 -3.45
C GLU A 96 -17.89 33.82 -2.38
N ARG A 97 -17.52 34.11 -1.14
CA ARG A 97 -17.68 33.22 0.01
C ARG A 97 -19.15 33.08 0.36
N GLY A 98 -19.85 32.26 -0.41
CA GLY A 98 -21.11 31.69 0.06
C GLY A 98 -20.83 30.83 1.30
N SER A 99 -21.62 31.01 2.34
CA SER A 99 -21.59 30.18 3.55
C SER A 99 -21.67 28.70 3.13
N ARG A 100 -20.52 28.01 3.15
CA ARG A 100 -20.50 26.55 2.94
C ARG A 100 -21.10 25.91 4.20
N GLY A 101 -22.27 25.31 4.05
CA GLY A 101 -22.83 24.41 5.05
C GLY A 101 -21.84 23.26 5.36
N PRO A 102 -22.04 22.51 6.45
CA PRO A 102 -21.14 21.41 6.90
C PRO A 102 -21.05 20.23 5.93
N TYR A 103 -21.81 20.22 4.86
CA TYR A 103 -21.82 19.19 3.82
C TYR A 103 -22.04 19.80 2.44
N THR A 104 -21.59 19.08 1.40
CA THR A 104 -21.85 19.41 -0.01
C THR A 104 -22.74 18.32 -0.58
N ALA A 105 -23.86 18.69 -1.20
CA ALA A 105 -24.67 17.75 -1.97
C ALA A 105 -23.82 17.20 -3.12
N MET A 106 -23.67 15.89 -3.21
CA MET A 106 -22.94 15.24 -4.29
C MET A 106 -23.79 15.18 -5.55
N GLU A 107 -23.20 15.44 -6.71
CA GLU A 107 -23.89 15.42 -8.01
C GLU A 107 -24.55 14.06 -8.34
N ALA A 108 -24.00 12.97 -7.76
CA ALA A 108 -24.50 11.60 -7.97
C ALA A 108 -25.68 11.20 -7.08
N ALA A 109 -26.07 12.02 -6.10
CA ALA A 109 -27.18 11.69 -5.22
C ALA A 109 -28.52 11.86 -5.96
N LYS A 110 -29.43 10.87 -5.83
CA LYS A 110 -30.81 11.04 -6.28
C LYS A 110 -31.46 12.13 -5.43
N VAL A 111 -31.72 13.28 -6.03
CA VAL A 111 -32.35 14.40 -5.36
C VAL A 111 -33.85 14.32 -5.59
N ILE A 112 -34.65 14.26 -4.51
CA ILE A 112 -36.10 14.36 -4.53
C ILE A 112 -36.46 15.77 -4.10
N HIS A 113 -37.02 16.55 -5.01
CA HIS A 113 -37.46 17.91 -4.73
C HIS A 113 -38.92 17.87 -4.22
N LEU A 114 -39.09 18.17 -2.94
CA LEU A 114 -40.43 18.37 -2.35
C LEU A 114 -40.64 19.87 -2.14
N LYS A 115 -41.68 20.39 -2.76
CA LYS A 115 -42.00 21.82 -2.67
C LYS A 115 -43.29 21.98 -1.89
N THR A 116 -43.31 22.93 -0.95
CA THR A 116 -44.55 23.26 -0.21
C THR A 116 -45.63 23.73 -1.17
N ILE A 117 -46.84 23.16 -1.04
CA ILE A 117 -48.01 23.59 -1.79
C ILE A 117 -48.49 24.89 -1.15
N LEU A 118 -48.54 25.99 -1.93
CA LEU A 118 -48.88 27.31 -1.40
C LEU A 118 -50.35 27.40 -0.88
N GLU A 119 -51.18 26.51 -1.30
CA GLU A 119 -52.59 26.38 -0.86
C GLU A 119 -52.72 25.96 0.61
N ASP A 120 -51.68 25.33 1.17
CA ASP A 120 -51.63 24.92 2.58
C ASP A 120 -51.21 26.06 3.51
N VAL A 121 -50.88 27.24 2.97
CA VAL A 121 -50.43 28.39 3.75
C VAL A 121 -51.62 29.22 4.23
N PRO A 122 -51.73 29.55 5.54
CA PRO A 122 -52.83 30.35 6.06
C PRO A 122 -53.00 31.69 5.34
N THR A 123 -54.25 32.08 5.10
CA THR A 123 -54.59 33.37 4.46
C THR A 123 -54.06 34.54 5.30
N GLY A 124 -53.55 35.56 4.63
CA GLY A 124 -53.06 36.77 5.28
C GLY A 124 -51.54 36.83 5.47
N MET A 125 -50.81 35.81 5.06
CA MET A 125 -49.33 35.82 5.09
C MET A 125 -48.75 36.25 3.73
N ARG A 126 -47.67 37.02 3.78
CA ARG A 126 -46.91 37.44 2.60
C ARG A 126 -45.82 36.42 2.29
N PHE A 127 -45.81 35.86 1.11
CA PHE A 127 -44.73 35.02 0.64
C PHE A 127 -43.40 35.80 0.53
N ILE A 128 -42.34 35.33 1.17
CA ILE A 128 -41.00 35.96 1.17
C ILE A 128 -40.05 35.21 0.26
N GLY A 129 -40.19 33.88 0.14
CA GLY A 129 -39.31 33.02 -0.65
C GLY A 129 -39.27 31.59 -0.12
N TYR A 130 -38.47 30.76 -0.76
CA TYR A 130 -38.25 29.38 -0.34
C TYR A 130 -36.94 29.28 0.43
N LYS A 131 -36.94 28.56 1.54
CA LYS A 131 -35.73 28.12 2.25
C LYS A 131 -35.46 26.66 1.87
N THR A 132 -34.23 26.36 1.45
CA THR A 132 -33.82 24.99 1.14
C THR A 132 -33.33 24.31 2.41
N ILE A 133 -33.83 23.12 2.68
CA ILE A 133 -33.38 22.23 3.77
C ILE A 133 -33.11 20.87 3.13
N ASP A 134 -31.88 20.37 3.28
CA ASP A 134 -31.46 19.10 2.73
C ASP A 134 -31.47 18.04 3.86
N GLU A 135 -32.11 16.91 3.59
CA GLU A 135 -32.10 15.72 4.44
C GLU A 135 -31.54 14.55 3.64
N PHE A 136 -30.64 13.77 4.27
CA PHE A 136 -29.94 12.67 3.60
C PHE A 136 -30.38 11.33 4.15
N ASN A 137 -30.83 10.44 3.25
CA ASN A 137 -31.12 9.05 3.55
C ASN A 137 -30.19 8.13 2.75
N ARG A 138 -29.63 7.12 3.40
CA ARG A 138 -28.92 6.03 2.71
C ARG A 138 -29.87 4.86 2.49
N ILE A 139 -30.13 4.53 1.23
CA ILE A 139 -30.89 3.35 0.83
C ILE A 139 -29.91 2.34 0.22
N SER A 140 -29.86 1.12 0.75
CA SER A 140 -29.04 0.03 0.23
C SER A 140 -29.94 -1.21 0.09
N TYR A 141 -29.92 -1.84 -1.09
CA TYR A 141 -30.62 -3.10 -1.35
C TYR A 141 -29.89 -3.87 -2.46
N ILE A 142 -30.07 -5.18 -2.44
CA ILE A 142 -29.63 -6.04 -3.54
C ILE A 142 -30.86 -6.35 -4.39
N GLU A 143 -30.81 -5.98 -5.67
CA GLU A 143 -31.86 -6.26 -6.63
C GLU A 143 -31.73 -7.69 -7.15
N CYS A 144 -32.85 -8.38 -7.28
CA CYS A 144 -32.95 -9.72 -7.86
C CYS A 144 -33.82 -9.69 -9.10
N THR A 145 -33.25 -9.92 -10.27
CA THR A 145 -34.03 -10.18 -11.49
C THR A 145 -34.27 -11.67 -11.60
N ARG A 146 -35.56 -12.08 -11.61
CA ARG A 146 -35.96 -13.48 -11.75
C ARG A 146 -36.43 -13.74 -13.16
N PHE A 147 -35.79 -14.66 -13.84
CA PHE A 147 -36.17 -15.14 -15.15
C PHE A 147 -37.02 -16.40 -14.97
N GLU A 148 -38.28 -16.39 -15.46
CA GLU A 148 -39.10 -17.58 -15.58
C GLU A 148 -38.93 -18.14 -16.98
N VAL A 149 -38.31 -19.32 -17.06
CA VAL A 149 -37.91 -19.94 -18.33
C VAL A 149 -38.88 -21.07 -18.65
N ALA A 150 -39.48 -21.02 -19.83
CA ALA A 150 -40.35 -22.10 -20.30
C ALA A 150 -39.48 -23.31 -20.72
N VAL A 151 -39.82 -24.47 -20.18
CA VAL A 151 -39.11 -25.73 -20.52
C VAL A 151 -40.11 -26.64 -21.26
N TYR A 152 -39.72 -27.06 -22.46
CA TYR A 152 -40.48 -28.00 -23.28
C TYR A 152 -39.67 -29.27 -23.50
N GLU A 153 -40.38 -30.38 -23.65
CA GLU A 153 -39.78 -31.67 -23.98
C GLU A 153 -40.21 -32.04 -25.42
N ASP A 154 -39.25 -32.46 -26.24
CA ASP A 154 -39.53 -32.90 -27.60
C ASP A 154 -39.97 -34.40 -27.66
N GLU A 155 -40.28 -34.87 -28.87
CA GLU A 155 -40.70 -36.25 -29.10
C GLU A 155 -39.64 -37.33 -28.74
N TYR A 156 -38.39 -36.91 -28.54
CA TYR A 156 -37.30 -37.80 -28.12
C TYR A 156 -37.02 -37.71 -26.61
N GLY A 157 -37.83 -36.93 -25.84
CA GLY A 157 -37.64 -36.73 -24.41
C GLY A 157 -36.51 -35.75 -24.06
N ILE A 158 -36.05 -34.98 -25.03
CA ILE A 158 -35.03 -33.95 -24.81
C ILE A 158 -35.68 -32.65 -24.38
N ARG A 159 -35.16 -32.06 -23.28
CA ARG A 159 -35.70 -30.81 -22.75
C ARG A 159 -35.01 -29.61 -23.39
N HIS A 160 -35.80 -28.63 -23.74
CA HIS A 160 -35.39 -27.37 -24.36
C HIS A 160 -35.88 -26.21 -23.50
N ASP A 161 -34.93 -25.30 -23.15
CA ASP A 161 -35.21 -24.08 -22.40
C ASP A 161 -35.42 -22.92 -23.37
N PHE A 162 -36.58 -22.25 -23.24
CA PHE A 162 -36.91 -21.09 -24.06
C PHE A 162 -36.85 -19.83 -23.22
N TYR A 163 -35.86 -19.01 -23.46
CA TYR A 163 -35.65 -17.73 -22.81
C TYR A 163 -36.39 -16.62 -23.56
N HIS A 164 -36.95 -15.66 -22.82
CA HIS A 164 -37.46 -14.44 -23.43
C HIS A 164 -36.27 -13.64 -23.95
N SER A 165 -36.23 -13.37 -25.23
CA SER A 165 -35.25 -12.55 -25.92
C SER A 165 -35.96 -11.44 -26.66
N GLU A 166 -35.37 -10.24 -26.72
CA GLU A 166 -35.85 -9.16 -27.59
C GLU A 166 -35.80 -9.57 -29.07
N ASP A 167 -34.92 -10.53 -29.40
CA ASP A 167 -34.90 -11.20 -30.69
C ASP A 167 -35.48 -12.62 -30.57
N PRO A 168 -36.74 -12.83 -31.04
CA PRO A 168 -37.42 -14.13 -30.95
C PRO A 168 -36.71 -15.28 -31.69
N LYS A 169 -35.77 -14.99 -32.57
CA LYS A 169 -35.02 -15.99 -33.35
C LYS A 169 -33.82 -16.54 -32.62
N ASP A 170 -33.30 -15.85 -31.59
CA ASP A 170 -32.03 -16.23 -30.94
C ASP A 170 -32.22 -17.26 -29.83
N GLY A 171 -33.37 -17.36 -29.16
CA GLY A 171 -33.68 -18.38 -28.13
C GLY A 171 -32.62 -18.62 -27.05
N ARG A 172 -31.52 -17.88 -27.10
CA ARG A 172 -30.38 -18.03 -26.21
C ARG A 172 -30.63 -17.31 -24.89
N ARG A 173 -30.09 -17.88 -23.83
CA ARG A 173 -30.06 -17.23 -22.54
C ARG A 173 -29.34 -15.89 -22.63
N PRO A 174 -29.96 -14.76 -22.18
CA PRO A 174 -29.24 -13.51 -22.09
C PRO A 174 -27.98 -13.66 -21.22
N LYS A 175 -26.83 -13.24 -21.74
CA LYS A 175 -25.59 -13.21 -20.96
C LYS A 175 -25.65 -12.04 -19.98
N THR A 176 -26.17 -12.31 -18.78
CA THR A 176 -26.26 -11.29 -17.70
C THR A 176 -25.21 -11.51 -16.62
N ASN A 177 -24.54 -12.66 -16.62
CA ASN A 177 -23.63 -13.07 -15.57
C ASN A 177 -22.18 -13.21 -16.10
N VAL A 178 -21.25 -12.62 -15.37
CA VAL A 178 -19.81 -12.75 -15.65
C VAL A 178 -19.33 -14.19 -15.48
N ILE A 179 -19.90 -14.88 -14.49
CA ILE A 179 -19.56 -16.26 -14.15
C ILE A 179 -20.77 -17.13 -14.44
N SER A 180 -20.67 -17.99 -15.44
CA SER A 180 -21.75 -18.89 -15.84
C SER A 180 -22.26 -19.73 -14.67
N GLY A 181 -23.58 -19.88 -14.58
CA GLY A 181 -24.23 -20.66 -13.51
C GLY A 181 -24.21 -20.02 -12.12
N THR A 182 -23.89 -18.73 -12.02
CA THR A 182 -23.90 -17.97 -10.77
C THR A 182 -24.80 -16.75 -10.85
N PRO A 183 -25.21 -16.14 -9.72
CA PRO A 183 -25.95 -14.88 -9.73
C PRO A 183 -25.06 -13.64 -9.93
N CYS A 184 -23.81 -13.80 -10.34
CA CYS A 184 -22.84 -12.70 -10.40
C CYS A 184 -22.98 -11.90 -11.70
N THR A 185 -23.75 -10.81 -11.66
CA THR A 185 -23.68 -9.75 -12.68
C THR A 185 -22.34 -8.99 -12.55
N PRO A 186 -21.93 -8.22 -13.57
CA PRO A 186 -20.74 -7.35 -13.47
C PRO A 186 -20.78 -6.44 -12.24
N GLU A 187 -21.92 -5.82 -11.95
CA GLU A 187 -22.14 -4.90 -10.84
C GLU A 187 -22.02 -5.62 -9.48
N PHE A 188 -22.64 -6.80 -9.35
CA PHE A 188 -22.59 -7.56 -8.11
C PHE A 188 -21.19 -8.09 -7.80
N LEU A 189 -20.46 -8.54 -8.82
CA LEU A 189 -19.07 -8.98 -8.67
C LEU A 189 -18.16 -7.79 -8.33
N ALA A 190 -18.34 -6.64 -8.99
CA ALA A 190 -17.59 -5.41 -8.70
C ALA A 190 -17.84 -4.93 -7.25
N ASP A 191 -19.08 -4.96 -6.77
CA ASP A 191 -19.42 -4.61 -5.37
C ASP A 191 -18.66 -5.51 -4.37
N MET A 192 -18.67 -6.83 -4.59
CA MET A 192 -17.92 -7.77 -3.74
C MET A 192 -16.41 -7.49 -3.75
N VAL A 193 -15.84 -7.16 -4.90
CA VAL A 193 -14.41 -6.84 -5.07
C VAL A 193 -14.06 -5.56 -4.32
N VAL A 194 -14.82 -4.48 -4.54
CA VAL A 194 -14.62 -3.18 -3.87
C VAL A 194 -14.73 -3.33 -2.36
N ASN A 195 -15.78 -3.98 -1.86
CA ASN A 195 -15.96 -4.20 -0.42
C ASN A 195 -14.79 -4.99 0.19
N ARG A 196 -14.30 -6.00 -0.51
CA ARG A 196 -13.25 -6.90 0.01
C ARG A 196 -11.86 -6.27 -0.01
N TRP A 197 -11.46 -5.59 -1.07
CA TRP A 197 -10.07 -5.13 -1.27
C TRP A 197 -9.89 -3.63 -1.23
N MET A 198 -10.90 -2.83 -1.56
CA MET A 198 -10.82 -1.36 -1.46
C MET A 198 -11.30 -0.86 -0.08
N ILE A 199 -12.42 -1.40 0.42
CA ILE A 199 -12.98 -1.07 1.74
C ILE A 199 -12.40 -1.98 2.85
N HIS A 200 -11.70 -3.05 2.47
CA HIS A 200 -11.04 -4.02 3.35
C HIS A 200 -11.99 -4.76 4.29
N THR A 201 -13.22 -5.02 3.86
CA THR A 201 -14.22 -5.74 4.65
C THR A 201 -13.90 -7.24 4.67
N PRO A 202 -13.67 -7.88 5.83
CA PRO A 202 -13.52 -9.33 5.92
C PRO A 202 -14.79 -10.06 5.49
N ASN A 203 -14.65 -11.26 4.91
CA ASN A 203 -15.79 -12.05 4.40
C ASN A 203 -16.93 -12.21 5.42
N HIS A 204 -16.60 -12.40 6.70
CA HIS A 204 -17.61 -12.51 7.76
C HIS A 204 -18.44 -11.22 7.91
N ARG A 205 -17.80 -10.05 7.89
CA ARG A 205 -18.49 -8.75 7.99
C ARG A 205 -19.33 -8.47 6.75
N GLU A 206 -18.81 -8.82 5.59
CA GLU A 206 -19.55 -8.73 4.33
C GLU A 206 -20.80 -9.60 4.35
N ASN A 207 -20.74 -10.77 4.97
CA ASN A 207 -21.88 -11.64 5.18
C ASN A 207 -22.99 -10.96 6.03
N ILE A 208 -22.59 -10.23 7.06
CA ILE A 208 -23.53 -9.46 7.89
C ILE A 208 -24.18 -8.36 7.06
N ARG A 209 -23.41 -7.60 6.27
CA ARG A 209 -23.90 -6.53 5.40
C ARG A 209 -24.92 -7.06 4.39
N MET A 210 -24.60 -8.14 3.68
CA MET A 210 -25.50 -8.74 2.69
C MET A 210 -26.81 -9.26 3.30
N ARG A 211 -26.77 -9.76 4.55
CA ARG A 211 -28.00 -10.16 5.27
C ARG A 211 -28.88 -8.96 5.61
N MET A 212 -28.31 -7.79 5.90
CA MET A 212 -29.09 -6.56 6.09
C MET A 212 -29.80 -6.18 4.79
N ASP A 213 -29.16 -6.41 3.64
CA ASP A 213 -29.75 -6.24 2.30
C ASP A 213 -30.63 -7.44 1.87
N LYS A 214 -30.97 -8.35 2.83
CA LYS A 214 -31.81 -9.55 2.65
C LYS A 214 -31.27 -10.57 1.64
N PHE A 215 -29.95 -10.54 1.40
CA PHE A 215 -29.29 -11.54 0.56
C PHE A 215 -28.50 -12.52 1.41
N THR A 216 -28.62 -13.81 1.11
CA THR A 216 -27.93 -14.90 1.80
C THR A 216 -27.16 -15.77 0.81
N SER A 217 -25.88 -15.94 1.05
CA SER A 217 -25.06 -16.92 0.33
C SER A 217 -24.01 -17.51 1.27
N SER A 218 -23.48 -18.69 0.94
CA SER A 218 -22.40 -19.26 1.73
C SER A 218 -21.10 -18.48 1.53
N GLU A 219 -20.23 -18.43 2.56
CA GLU A 219 -18.91 -17.82 2.43
C GLU A 219 -18.06 -18.54 1.37
N ASN A 220 -18.21 -19.84 1.24
CA ASN A 220 -17.52 -20.64 0.23
C ASN A 220 -17.96 -20.25 -1.19
N SER A 221 -19.26 -20.06 -1.42
CA SER A 221 -19.77 -19.63 -2.74
C SER A 221 -19.17 -18.29 -3.13
N ARG A 222 -19.25 -17.28 -2.25
CA ARG A 222 -18.66 -15.95 -2.51
C ARG A 222 -17.16 -16.01 -2.73
N SER A 223 -16.43 -16.75 -1.88
CA SER A 223 -14.99 -16.94 -2.07
C SER A 223 -14.68 -17.58 -3.42
N ASN A 224 -15.53 -18.51 -3.88
CA ASN A 224 -15.37 -19.16 -5.17
C ASN A 224 -15.67 -18.21 -6.34
N TRP A 225 -16.71 -17.39 -6.24
CA TRP A 225 -16.99 -16.35 -7.26
C TRP A 225 -15.84 -15.36 -7.39
N LEU A 226 -15.30 -14.88 -6.27
CA LEU A 226 -14.14 -14.00 -6.27
C LEU A 226 -12.89 -14.66 -6.87
N LYS A 227 -12.67 -15.96 -6.62
CA LYS A 227 -11.55 -16.70 -7.25
C LYS A 227 -11.71 -16.81 -8.77
N ILE A 228 -12.92 -17.11 -9.23
CA ILE A 228 -13.20 -17.20 -10.67
C ILE A 228 -13.06 -15.82 -11.31
N GLY A 229 -13.63 -14.77 -10.68
CA GLY A 229 -13.49 -13.39 -11.15
C GLY A 229 -12.02 -12.96 -11.27
N ALA A 230 -11.19 -13.26 -10.27
CA ALA A 230 -9.76 -13.00 -10.34
C ALA A 230 -9.08 -13.75 -11.50
N LYS A 231 -9.46 -15.03 -11.73
CA LYS A 231 -8.93 -15.79 -12.87
C LYS A 231 -9.29 -15.15 -14.22
N LEU A 232 -10.48 -14.59 -14.35
CA LEU A 232 -10.91 -13.90 -15.56
C LEU A 232 -10.13 -12.59 -15.79
N LEU A 233 -9.61 -11.96 -14.75
CA LEU A 233 -8.80 -10.74 -14.84
C LEU A 233 -7.30 -11.00 -15.12
N LYS A 234 -6.81 -12.25 -15.05
CA LYS A 234 -5.39 -12.57 -15.29
C LYS A 234 -4.88 -12.06 -16.64
N PRO A 235 -5.61 -12.20 -17.78
CA PRO A 235 -5.14 -11.66 -19.06
C PRO A 235 -4.88 -10.15 -19.02
N LEU A 236 -5.73 -9.37 -18.33
CA LEU A 236 -5.54 -7.94 -18.14
C LEU A 236 -4.32 -7.65 -17.24
N CYS A 237 -4.10 -8.43 -16.18
CA CYS A 237 -2.90 -8.32 -15.35
C CYS A 237 -1.62 -8.61 -16.15
N GLU A 238 -1.63 -9.61 -17.03
CA GLU A 238 -0.49 -9.91 -17.92
C GLU A 238 -0.25 -8.78 -18.94
N HIS A 239 -1.32 -8.15 -19.44
CA HIS A 239 -1.21 -6.95 -20.26
C HIS A 239 -0.54 -5.81 -19.48
N PHE A 240 -0.91 -5.58 -18.22
CA PHE A 240 -0.27 -4.58 -17.36
C PHE A 240 1.20 -4.91 -17.09
N LYS A 241 1.52 -6.18 -16.78
CA LYS A 241 2.90 -6.64 -16.60
C LYS A 241 3.78 -6.31 -17.80
N LYS A 242 3.33 -6.69 -18.98
CA LYS A 242 4.04 -6.45 -20.25
C LYS A 242 4.30 -4.95 -20.48
N ASN A 243 3.31 -4.11 -20.19
CA ASN A 243 3.41 -2.67 -20.38
C ASN A 243 4.25 -1.99 -19.28
N LEU A 244 4.20 -2.50 -18.04
CA LEU A 244 5.00 -2.02 -16.92
C LEU A 244 6.50 -2.19 -17.15
N LEU A 245 6.91 -3.22 -17.87
CA LEU A 245 8.31 -3.56 -18.16
C LEU A 245 8.77 -3.10 -19.55
N LYS A 246 8.10 -2.13 -20.18
CA LYS A 246 8.55 -1.55 -21.44
C LYS A 246 9.92 -0.89 -21.33
N VAL A 247 10.59 -0.78 -22.46
CA VAL A 247 11.83 0.00 -22.57
C VAL A 247 11.61 1.42 -22.06
N LYS A 248 12.52 1.92 -21.22
CA LYS A 248 12.46 3.21 -20.52
C LYS A 248 11.45 3.32 -19.37
N SER A 249 10.77 2.25 -18.98
CA SER A 249 10.00 2.28 -17.74
C SER A 249 10.92 2.35 -16.52
N ILE A 250 10.39 2.88 -15.42
CA ILE A 250 11.11 3.03 -14.15
C ILE A 250 10.24 2.41 -13.06
N PRO A 251 10.27 1.07 -12.91
CA PRO A 251 9.49 0.42 -11.86
C PRO A 251 9.98 0.82 -10.47
N ASN A 252 9.03 1.30 -9.66
CA ASN A 252 9.18 1.47 -8.23
C ASN A 252 8.78 0.16 -7.56
N ILE A 253 9.65 -0.42 -6.74
CA ILE A 253 9.44 -1.75 -6.15
C ILE A 253 9.45 -1.66 -4.63
N ASP A 254 8.55 -2.38 -4.00
CA ASP A 254 8.47 -2.56 -2.55
C ASP A 254 7.89 -3.93 -2.23
N GLU A 255 8.12 -4.46 -1.01
CA GLU A 255 7.56 -5.73 -0.59
C GLU A 255 6.92 -5.64 0.80
N THR A 256 5.94 -6.51 1.04
CA THR A 256 5.34 -6.68 2.36
C THR A 256 5.03 -8.14 2.64
N TRP A 257 5.05 -8.50 3.91
CA TRP A 257 4.72 -9.85 4.32
C TRP A 257 3.21 -10.05 4.53
N CYS A 258 2.77 -11.30 4.42
CA CYS A 258 1.45 -11.74 4.85
C CYS A 258 1.55 -13.11 5.54
N ARG A 259 0.55 -13.42 6.36
CA ARG A 259 0.43 -14.72 7.01
C ARG A 259 -0.50 -15.61 6.19
N VAL A 260 -0.01 -16.76 5.77
CA VAL A 260 -0.74 -17.71 4.93
C VAL A 260 -0.84 -19.05 5.63
N ARG A 261 -2.06 -19.62 5.65
CA ARG A 261 -2.28 -20.98 6.17
C ARG A 261 -2.08 -22.02 5.07
N ILE A 262 -1.06 -22.85 5.22
CA ILE A 262 -0.76 -23.94 4.29
C ILE A 262 -1.15 -25.27 4.94
N LYS A 263 -1.90 -26.10 4.19
CA LYS A 263 -2.30 -27.45 4.61
C LYS A 263 -1.31 -28.45 4.05
N TYR A 264 -0.63 -29.18 4.91
CA TYR A 264 0.21 -30.30 4.48
C TYR A 264 -0.61 -31.57 4.23
N LYS A 265 -0.37 -32.22 3.11
CA LYS A 265 -0.87 -33.59 2.86
C LYS A 265 0.01 -34.55 3.68
N GLY A 266 -0.55 -35.23 4.66
CA GLY A 266 0.17 -36.30 5.41
C GLY A 266 0.26 -36.11 6.92
N ASP A 267 -0.09 -34.98 7.49
CA ASP A 267 0.03 -34.72 8.94
C ASP A 267 -1.24 -35.10 9.73
N GLY A 268 -2.16 -35.90 9.21
CA GLY A 268 -3.37 -36.32 9.96
C GLY A 268 -4.18 -35.21 10.65
N THR A 269 -3.60 -34.03 10.81
CA THR A 269 -4.22 -32.84 11.38
C THR A 269 -4.85 -31.99 10.28
N LYS A 270 -6.16 -31.77 10.36
CA LYS A 270 -6.89 -30.84 9.46
C LYS A 270 -6.50 -29.38 9.64
N LEU A 271 -5.57 -29.09 10.54
CA LEU A 271 -5.17 -27.75 10.99
C LEU A 271 -3.87 -27.33 10.31
N GLY A 272 -3.85 -26.81 9.11
CA GLY A 272 -2.63 -26.32 8.46
C GLY A 272 -1.80 -25.36 9.33
N LYS A 273 -0.51 -25.22 9.02
CA LYS A 273 0.43 -24.28 9.68
C LYS A 273 0.38 -22.90 9.02
N TYR A 274 0.75 -21.87 9.77
CA TYR A 274 0.84 -20.51 9.27
C TYR A 274 2.28 -20.17 8.90
N PHE A 275 2.46 -19.64 7.72
CA PHE A 275 3.76 -19.20 7.19
C PHE A 275 3.75 -17.72 6.89
N LYS A 276 4.88 -17.08 7.07
CA LYS A 276 5.15 -15.73 6.60
C LYS A 276 5.55 -15.84 5.14
N LYS A 277 4.79 -15.24 4.25
CA LYS A 277 5.03 -15.16 2.81
C LYS A 277 5.08 -13.68 2.41
N TYR A 278 5.65 -13.36 1.26
CA TYR A 278 5.82 -12.00 0.81
C TYR A 278 5.06 -11.74 -0.48
N VAL A 279 4.61 -10.50 -0.61
CA VAL A 279 3.99 -9.95 -1.82
C VAL A 279 4.80 -8.73 -2.21
N TRP A 280 5.17 -8.67 -3.45
CA TRP A 280 5.90 -7.56 -4.05
C TRP A 280 4.92 -6.66 -4.77
N VAL A 281 5.19 -5.37 -4.80
CA VAL A 281 4.47 -4.41 -5.65
C VAL A 281 5.45 -3.73 -6.58
N LEU A 282 5.06 -3.62 -7.84
CA LEU A 282 5.77 -2.86 -8.84
C LEU A 282 4.85 -1.77 -9.36
N VAL A 283 5.36 -0.55 -9.43
CA VAL A 283 4.61 0.62 -9.88
C VAL A 283 5.40 1.35 -10.95
N ASN A 284 4.86 1.45 -12.14
CA ASN A 284 5.38 2.35 -13.16
C ASN A 284 4.54 3.64 -13.16
N LYS A 285 5.10 4.70 -12.59
CA LYS A 285 4.42 6.00 -12.48
C LYS A 285 4.17 6.65 -13.85
N LEU A 286 5.04 6.41 -14.84
CA LEU A 286 4.95 7.04 -16.16
C LEU A 286 3.71 6.57 -16.93
N ASP A 287 3.43 5.27 -16.87
CA ASP A 287 2.29 4.66 -17.53
C ASP A 287 1.11 4.39 -16.57
N GLY A 288 1.21 4.82 -15.31
CA GLY A 288 0.15 4.64 -14.31
C GLY A 288 -0.15 3.18 -13.94
N LEU A 289 0.78 2.25 -14.16
CA LEU A 289 0.56 0.82 -14.01
C LEU A 289 1.05 0.30 -12.67
N VAL A 290 0.27 -0.60 -12.08
CA VAL A 290 0.59 -1.32 -10.84
C VAL A 290 0.53 -2.82 -11.10
N TYR A 291 1.42 -3.56 -10.46
CA TYR A 291 1.37 -5.01 -10.43
C TYR A 291 1.72 -5.54 -9.04
N PHE A 292 0.85 -6.35 -8.47
CA PHE A 292 1.12 -7.10 -7.25
C PHE A 292 1.55 -8.52 -7.63
N LEU A 293 2.77 -8.88 -7.24
CA LEU A 293 3.35 -10.19 -7.49
C LEU A 293 3.30 -11.03 -6.21
N TYR A 294 2.71 -12.20 -6.30
CA TYR A 294 2.81 -13.25 -5.29
C TYR A 294 3.41 -14.49 -5.92
N ASP A 295 4.50 -14.95 -5.34
CA ASP A 295 5.10 -16.24 -5.69
C ASP A 295 4.92 -17.22 -4.53
N ASN A 296 4.43 -18.43 -4.86
CA ASN A 296 4.23 -19.52 -3.92
C ASN A 296 5.46 -20.42 -3.80
N ASP A 297 6.66 -19.95 -4.09
CA ASP A 297 7.86 -20.74 -3.85
C ASP A 297 7.92 -21.21 -2.39
N GLU A 298 8.08 -22.52 -2.22
CA GLU A 298 8.06 -23.15 -0.89
C GLU A 298 9.24 -22.71 -0.02
N ASN A 299 10.36 -22.25 -0.62
CA ASN A 299 11.63 -22.11 0.07
C ASN A 299 11.96 -20.68 0.51
N ASP A 300 11.66 -19.65 -0.27
CA ASP A 300 11.94 -18.25 0.12
C ASP A 300 11.17 -17.23 -0.71
N SER A 301 10.03 -16.79 -0.22
CA SER A 301 9.23 -15.78 -0.89
C SER A 301 9.77 -14.35 -0.77
N ARG A 302 10.80 -14.09 0.05
CA ARG A 302 11.50 -12.80 0.17
C ARG A 302 12.84 -12.77 -0.58
N GLY A 303 13.29 -13.90 -1.12
CA GLY A 303 14.51 -13.97 -1.92
C GLY A 303 14.44 -13.15 -3.20
N CYS A 304 15.56 -13.06 -3.92
CA CYS A 304 15.65 -12.31 -5.18
C CYS A 304 14.92 -13.00 -6.34
N ARG A 305 14.77 -14.32 -6.29
CA ARG A 305 14.24 -15.13 -7.39
C ARG A 305 12.86 -14.65 -7.90
N PRO A 306 11.83 -14.40 -7.07
CA PRO A 306 10.53 -13.97 -7.57
C PRO A 306 10.60 -12.68 -8.39
N ILE A 307 11.40 -11.72 -7.94
CA ILE A 307 11.53 -10.44 -8.64
C ILE A 307 12.44 -10.55 -9.87
N GLU A 308 13.47 -11.39 -9.85
CA GLU A 308 14.31 -11.69 -11.02
C GLU A 308 13.51 -12.35 -12.13
N GLU A 309 12.73 -13.37 -11.82
CA GLU A 309 11.85 -14.04 -12.78
C GLU A 309 10.76 -13.11 -13.32
N PHE A 310 10.26 -12.19 -12.50
CA PHE A 310 9.30 -11.20 -12.93
C PHE A 310 9.92 -10.18 -13.89
N LEU A 311 11.10 -9.66 -13.58
CA LEU A 311 11.80 -8.67 -14.40
C LEU A 311 12.34 -9.30 -15.69
N GLY A 312 12.76 -10.57 -15.67
CA GLY A 312 13.31 -11.26 -16.84
C GLY A 312 14.44 -10.46 -17.50
N ASP A 313 14.30 -10.18 -18.78
CA ASP A 313 15.28 -9.43 -19.58
C ASP A 313 15.13 -7.90 -19.47
N PHE A 314 14.43 -7.38 -18.45
CA PHE A 314 14.26 -5.96 -18.25
C PHE A 314 15.61 -5.24 -18.11
N LYS A 315 15.76 -4.12 -18.82
CA LYS A 315 16.93 -3.25 -18.81
C LYS A 315 16.48 -1.82 -18.56
N GLY A 316 16.99 -1.21 -17.50
CA GLY A 316 16.62 0.15 -17.17
C GLY A 316 16.82 0.51 -15.69
N SER A 317 16.14 1.53 -15.24
CA SER A 317 16.25 2.02 -13.86
C SER A 317 15.19 1.39 -12.97
N ILE A 318 15.59 0.94 -11.78
CA ILE A 318 14.72 0.35 -10.76
C ILE A 318 14.81 1.20 -9.50
N GLN A 319 13.68 1.71 -9.01
CA GLN A 319 13.61 2.49 -7.78
C GLN A 319 13.14 1.61 -6.62
N SER A 320 13.88 1.58 -5.52
CA SER A 320 13.48 0.83 -4.32
C SER A 320 14.12 1.37 -3.03
N ASP A 321 13.93 0.68 -1.93
CA ASP A 321 14.68 0.88 -0.71
C ASP A 321 16.08 0.23 -0.77
N GLY A 322 16.79 0.21 0.35
CA GLY A 322 18.16 -0.35 0.45
C GLY A 322 18.22 -1.84 0.76
N TYR A 323 17.15 -2.59 0.54
CA TYR A 323 17.15 -4.03 0.78
C TYR A 323 18.15 -4.73 -0.15
N VAL A 324 18.86 -5.72 0.38
CA VAL A 324 19.99 -6.37 -0.30
C VAL A 324 19.62 -7.00 -1.65
N VAL A 325 18.39 -7.45 -1.80
CA VAL A 325 17.86 -8.04 -3.04
C VAL A 325 17.94 -7.07 -4.21
N TYR A 326 17.58 -5.81 -4.01
CA TYR A 326 17.62 -4.81 -5.09
C TYR A 326 19.05 -4.46 -5.53
N LYS A 327 19.99 -4.45 -4.58
CA LYS A 327 21.42 -4.31 -4.90
C LYS A 327 21.95 -5.52 -5.68
N HIS A 328 21.43 -6.71 -5.39
CA HIS A 328 21.78 -7.92 -6.15
C HIS A 328 21.30 -7.81 -7.60
N LEU A 329 20.08 -7.34 -7.85
CA LEU A 329 19.53 -7.16 -9.20
C LEU A 329 20.39 -6.27 -10.11
N SER A 330 20.95 -5.18 -9.58
CA SER A 330 21.84 -4.31 -10.36
C SER A 330 23.25 -4.87 -10.53
N ARG A 331 23.71 -5.75 -9.64
CA ARG A 331 25.02 -6.42 -9.75
C ARG A 331 24.98 -7.58 -10.75
N THR A 332 23.90 -8.33 -10.78
CA THR A 332 23.70 -9.48 -11.70
C THR A 332 23.41 -9.02 -13.11
N ASN A 333 22.73 -7.88 -13.29
CA ASN A 333 22.50 -7.26 -14.59
C ASN A 333 23.01 -5.81 -14.60
N PRO A 334 24.23 -5.56 -15.12
CA PRO A 334 24.83 -4.23 -15.17
C PRO A 334 24.05 -3.19 -16.00
N GLU A 335 23.10 -3.63 -16.84
CA GLU A 335 22.22 -2.73 -17.58
C GLU A 335 21.06 -2.20 -16.71
N ASN A 336 20.91 -2.72 -15.51
CA ASN A 336 19.95 -2.22 -14.52
C ASN A 336 20.61 -1.22 -13.57
N VAL A 337 20.05 -0.01 -13.52
CA VAL A 337 20.49 1.06 -12.63
C VAL A 337 19.59 1.09 -11.40
N HIS A 338 20.13 0.82 -10.22
CA HIS A 338 19.40 0.94 -8.97
C HIS A 338 19.32 2.40 -8.52
N LEU A 339 18.15 2.88 -8.22
CA LEU A 339 17.85 4.18 -7.62
C LEU A 339 17.43 3.96 -6.17
N LEU A 340 18.29 4.37 -5.22
CA LEU A 340 17.99 4.23 -3.80
C LEU A 340 17.14 5.39 -3.30
N CYS A 341 16.19 5.09 -2.44
CA CYS A 341 15.21 6.01 -1.89
C CYS A 341 15.79 6.96 -0.84
N TRP A 342 15.82 8.28 -1.10
CA TRP A 342 16.23 9.30 -0.13
C TRP A 342 15.26 9.43 1.05
N ALA A 343 13.97 9.09 0.90
CA ALA A 343 13.02 9.11 2.00
C ALA A 343 13.42 8.16 3.13
N HIS A 344 13.92 6.96 2.79
CA HIS A 344 14.42 5.99 3.77
C HIS A 344 15.67 6.51 4.51
N VAL A 345 16.60 7.14 3.79
CA VAL A 345 17.77 7.79 4.41
C VAL A 345 17.30 8.87 5.40
N ARG A 346 16.43 9.78 4.94
CA ARG A 346 15.89 10.85 5.76
C ARG A 346 15.17 10.32 7.00
N ALA A 347 14.34 9.28 6.84
CA ALA A 347 13.60 8.69 7.95
C ALA A 347 14.54 8.12 9.05
N LYS A 348 15.67 7.51 8.67
CA LYS A 348 16.65 6.99 9.64
C LYS A 348 17.31 8.12 10.44
N PHE A 349 17.71 9.22 9.80
CA PHE A 349 18.23 10.39 10.50
C PHE A 349 17.15 11.06 11.36
N LYS A 350 15.93 11.20 10.84
CA LYS A 350 14.82 11.76 11.62
C LYS A 350 14.52 10.94 12.87
N TYR A 351 14.58 9.62 12.78
CA TYR A 351 14.40 8.74 13.93
C TYR A 351 15.50 8.90 14.97
N ALA A 352 16.77 9.07 14.54
CA ALA A 352 17.89 9.37 15.44
C ALA A 352 17.72 10.74 16.11
N GLU A 353 17.27 11.77 15.38
CA GLU A 353 16.96 13.10 15.91
C GLU A 353 15.84 13.03 16.99
N GLU A 354 14.75 12.37 16.68
CA GLU A 354 13.57 12.33 17.57
C GLU A 354 13.83 11.56 18.86
N ILE A 355 14.51 10.42 18.78
CA ILE A 355 14.73 9.55 19.94
C ILE A 355 15.92 10.01 20.77
N ASN A 356 17.03 10.33 20.13
CA ASN A 356 18.30 10.66 20.82
C ASN A 356 18.50 12.17 20.97
N LYS A 357 17.64 13.02 20.35
CA LYS A 357 17.82 14.48 20.29
C LYS A 357 19.17 14.88 19.69
N ASP A 358 19.67 14.08 18.74
CA ASP A 358 20.99 14.23 18.16
C ASP A 358 21.04 15.43 17.19
N PRO A 359 21.83 16.49 17.48
CA PRO A 359 21.89 17.68 16.65
C PRO A 359 22.57 17.42 15.30
N ASP A 360 23.47 16.44 15.21
CA ASP A 360 24.07 16.06 13.95
C ASP A 360 23.05 15.38 13.04
N ALA A 361 22.13 14.56 13.59
CA ALA A 361 21.03 13.97 12.83
C ALA A 361 20.10 15.03 12.27
N ALA A 362 19.76 16.06 13.06
CA ALA A 362 18.94 17.19 12.61
C ALA A 362 19.55 17.89 11.39
N TRP A 363 20.86 18.10 11.38
CA TRP A 363 21.56 18.69 10.24
C TRP A 363 21.41 17.84 8.96
N PHE A 364 21.54 16.50 9.06
CA PHE A 364 21.32 15.62 7.91
C PHE A 364 19.87 15.70 7.40
N VAL A 365 18.88 15.73 8.30
CA VAL A 365 17.46 15.88 7.95
C VAL A 365 17.21 17.19 7.19
N GLU A 366 17.84 18.29 7.63
CA GLU A 366 17.75 19.60 6.97
C GLU A 366 18.38 19.56 5.58
N GLN A 367 19.63 19.08 5.45
CA GLN A 367 20.32 19.04 4.15
C GLN A 367 19.57 18.15 3.13
N ILE A 368 19.06 16.98 3.56
CA ILE A 368 18.21 16.15 2.69
C ILE A 368 16.92 16.90 2.33
N GLY A 369 16.36 17.68 3.26
CA GLY A 369 15.21 18.55 3.01
C GLY A 369 15.44 19.53 1.85
N LEU A 370 16.64 20.10 1.73
CA LEU A 370 16.99 20.99 0.61
C LEU A 370 16.95 20.26 -0.74
N LEU A 371 17.32 18.99 -0.82
CA LEU A 371 17.16 18.18 -2.04
C LEU A 371 15.68 18.05 -2.43
N TYR A 372 14.80 17.82 -1.46
CA TYR A 372 13.35 17.78 -1.71
C TYR A 372 12.77 19.11 -2.13
N MET A 373 13.29 20.24 -1.62
CA MET A 373 12.90 21.58 -2.08
C MET A 373 13.22 21.79 -3.56
N VAL A 374 14.36 21.29 -4.04
CA VAL A 374 14.72 21.32 -5.47
C VAL A 374 13.70 20.55 -6.30
N GLU A 375 13.27 19.37 -5.84
CA GLU A 375 12.25 18.58 -6.54
C GLU A 375 10.88 19.26 -6.53
N ALA A 376 10.50 19.90 -5.41
CA ALA A 376 9.28 20.70 -5.34
C ALA A 376 9.31 21.91 -6.29
N GLU A 377 10.46 22.58 -6.42
CA GLU A 377 10.65 23.65 -7.43
C GLU A 377 10.52 23.11 -8.86
N ASN A 378 11.06 21.93 -9.17
CA ASN A 378 10.93 21.32 -10.48
C ASN A 378 9.46 21.13 -10.88
N ILE A 379 8.63 20.68 -9.94
CA ILE A 379 7.19 20.51 -10.13
C ILE A 379 6.50 21.87 -10.26
N LYS A 380 6.79 22.82 -9.35
CA LYS A 380 6.18 24.15 -9.33
C LYS A 380 6.38 24.93 -10.62
N PHE A 381 7.55 24.80 -11.23
CA PHE A 381 7.91 25.47 -12.47
C PHE A 381 7.66 24.62 -13.74
N HIS A 382 6.99 23.48 -13.61
CA HIS A 382 6.68 22.58 -14.72
C HIS A 382 7.89 22.29 -15.62
N ARG A 383 9.06 22.06 -15.01
CA ARG A 383 10.30 21.83 -15.75
C ARG A 383 10.23 20.55 -16.57
N THR A 384 10.74 20.60 -17.78
CA THR A 384 10.91 19.42 -18.63
C THR A 384 11.93 18.44 -18.07
N VAL A 385 11.93 17.20 -18.55
CA VAL A 385 12.87 16.13 -18.15
C VAL A 385 14.33 16.63 -18.25
N ASN A 386 14.69 17.30 -19.33
CA ASN A 386 16.05 17.81 -19.51
C ASN A 386 16.37 18.95 -18.54
N GLU A 387 15.45 19.85 -18.28
CA GLU A 387 15.63 20.94 -17.32
C GLU A 387 15.77 20.40 -15.88
N ILE A 388 15.01 19.36 -15.51
CA ILE A 388 15.14 18.70 -14.22
C ILE A 388 16.54 18.09 -14.09
N LYS A 389 17.01 17.35 -15.09
CA LYS A 389 18.35 16.78 -15.10
C LYS A 389 19.43 17.86 -14.94
N LEU A 390 19.31 18.97 -15.68
CA LEU A 390 20.25 20.10 -15.58
C LEU A 390 20.16 20.76 -14.19
N ARG A 391 18.95 20.95 -13.63
CA ARG A 391 18.76 21.54 -12.29
C ARG A 391 19.44 20.70 -11.19
N ARG A 392 19.33 19.38 -11.27
CA ARG A 392 19.96 18.44 -10.35
C ARG A 392 21.49 18.41 -10.46
N SER A 393 22.05 18.92 -11.56
CA SER A 393 23.49 18.96 -11.82
C SER A 393 24.13 20.31 -11.41
N ARG A 394 23.37 21.31 -10.94
CA ARG A 394 23.91 22.61 -10.54
C ARG A 394 24.75 22.54 -9.27
N ALA A 395 25.62 23.51 -9.12
CA ALA A 395 26.60 23.57 -8.03
C ALA A 395 25.97 23.57 -6.62
N ASP A 396 24.80 24.17 -6.46
CA ASP A 396 24.07 24.15 -5.19
C ASP A 396 23.63 22.73 -4.78
N VAL A 397 23.06 21.96 -5.71
CA VAL A 397 22.66 20.56 -5.46
C VAL A 397 23.87 19.64 -5.25
N THR A 398 24.89 19.77 -6.09
CA THR A 398 26.10 18.96 -5.95
C THR A 398 26.88 19.32 -4.67
N GLY A 399 26.83 20.59 -4.26
CA GLY A 399 27.40 21.07 -2.98
C GLY A 399 26.72 20.43 -1.77
N ILE A 400 25.38 20.36 -1.76
CA ILE A 400 24.61 19.67 -0.70
C ILE A 400 25.02 18.19 -0.61
N LEU A 401 25.06 17.49 -1.74
CA LEU A 401 25.44 16.09 -1.79
C LEU A 401 26.88 15.88 -1.31
N SER A 402 27.82 16.71 -1.75
CA SER A 402 29.23 16.64 -1.29
C SER A 402 29.36 16.89 0.20
N ALA A 403 28.60 17.84 0.76
CA ALA A 403 28.60 18.13 2.19
C ALA A 403 28.04 16.98 3.01
N LEU A 404 26.93 16.35 2.57
CA LEU A 404 26.34 15.16 3.20
C LEU A 404 27.36 14.01 3.25
N HIS A 405 27.99 13.72 2.12
CA HIS A 405 28.98 12.63 2.03
C HIS A 405 30.20 12.89 2.90
N ALA A 406 30.84 14.04 2.73
CA ALA A 406 32.08 14.39 3.45
C ALA A 406 31.84 14.41 4.97
N ARG A 407 30.70 14.94 5.44
CA ARG A 407 30.39 14.94 6.88
C ARG A 407 30.19 13.52 7.40
N ALA A 408 29.43 12.68 6.69
CA ALA A 408 29.21 11.29 7.10
C ALA A 408 30.50 10.47 7.13
N GLU A 409 31.36 10.60 6.10
CA GLU A 409 32.70 9.95 6.09
C GLU A 409 33.58 10.43 7.25
N LYS A 410 33.62 11.74 7.49
CA LYS A 410 34.40 12.32 8.60
C LYS A 410 33.92 11.77 9.94
N MET A 411 32.64 11.65 10.15
CA MET A 411 32.04 11.11 11.39
C MET A 411 32.42 9.65 11.60
N ILE A 412 32.44 8.83 10.57
CA ILE A 412 32.84 7.40 10.66
C ILE A 412 34.37 7.26 10.79
N LYS A 413 35.16 7.91 9.93
CA LYS A 413 36.63 7.77 9.90
C LYS A 413 37.32 8.25 11.19
N ASN A 414 36.81 9.27 11.83
CA ASN A 414 37.39 9.81 13.07
C ASN A 414 37.12 8.94 14.31
N GLY A 415 36.50 7.76 14.16
CA GLY A 415 36.11 6.91 15.28
C GLY A 415 34.98 7.49 16.13
N ASN A 416 34.42 8.63 15.75
CA ASN A 416 33.33 9.28 16.47
C ASN A 416 32.03 8.42 16.45
N HIS A 417 31.95 7.46 15.51
CA HIS A 417 30.87 6.49 15.49
C HIS A 417 30.71 5.68 16.78
N LEU A 418 31.77 5.57 17.58
CA LEU A 418 31.70 4.93 18.90
C LEU A 418 30.98 5.79 19.95
N HIS A 419 30.84 7.09 19.71
CA HIS A 419 30.20 8.05 20.59
C HIS A 419 28.74 8.37 20.18
N TYR A 420 28.37 8.02 18.95
CA TYR A 420 26.97 8.18 18.49
C TYR A 420 26.13 6.99 18.92
N GLY A 421 24.86 7.23 19.20
CA GLY A 421 23.90 6.14 19.46
C GLY A 421 23.73 5.23 18.23
N ASP A 422 23.30 3.99 18.47
CA ASP A 422 23.05 2.98 17.40
C ASP A 422 22.23 3.50 16.22
N LEU A 423 21.29 4.39 16.47
CA LEU A 423 20.40 4.94 15.43
C LEU A 423 21.16 5.83 14.45
N MET A 424 22.04 6.70 14.96
CA MET A 424 22.88 7.56 14.11
C MET A 424 23.85 6.74 13.28
N ASN A 425 24.50 5.74 13.89
CA ASN A 425 25.41 4.85 13.19
C ASN A 425 24.70 4.05 12.08
N LYS A 426 23.50 3.55 12.33
CA LYS A 426 22.67 2.89 11.32
C LYS A 426 22.30 3.83 10.17
N ALA A 427 21.98 5.09 10.47
CA ALA A 427 21.66 6.08 9.44
C ALA A 427 22.88 6.42 8.56
N LEU A 428 24.03 6.68 9.16
CA LEU A 428 25.29 6.97 8.46
C LEU A 428 25.71 5.80 7.55
N ASN A 429 25.74 4.58 8.10
CA ASN A 429 26.12 3.39 7.33
C ASN A 429 25.12 3.12 6.19
N TYR A 430 23.83 3.28 6.42
CA TYR A 430 22.82 3.08 5.37
C TYR A 430 23.03 4.06 4.21
N MET A 431 23.27 5.34 4.51
CA MET A 431 23.52 6.37 3.50
C MET A 431 24.81 6.10 2.74
N LEU A 432 25.92 5.83 3.44
CA LEU A 432 27.22 5.61 2.80
C LEU A 432 27.29 4.32 1.99
N ASN A 433 26.68 3.24 2.48
CA ASN A 433 26.63 1.96 1.76
C ASN A 433 25.78 2.00 0.47
N GLY A 434 24.93 3.01 0.32
CA GLY A 434 24.09 3.21 -0.86
C GLY A 434 24.38 4.52 -1.57
N TRP A 435 25.58 5.10 -1.39
CA TRP A 435 25.87 6.45 -1.84
C TRP A 435 25.76 6.61 -3.37
N ASP A 436 26.29 5.67 -4.12
CA ASP A 436 26.26 5.73 -5.57
C ASP A 436 24.82 5.59 -6.09
N GLU A 437 24.05 4.65 -5.54
CA GLU A 437 22.65 4.42 -5.88
C GLU A 437 21.75 5.61 -5.49
N LEU A 438 22.10 6.34 -4.41
CA LEU A 438 21.41 7.57 -4.01
C LEU A 438 21.63 8.73 -5.00
N GLN A 439 22.72 8.74 -5.74
CA GLN A 439 22.99 9.77 -6.74
C GLN A 439 22.34 9.50 -8.10
N ASN A 440 21.99 8.25 -8.38
CA ASN A 440 21.50 7.84 -9.69
C ASN A 440 20.17 8.53 -10.10
N TYR A 441 19.37 9.05 -9.17
CA TYR A 441 18.17 9.84 -9.52
C TYR A 441 18.50 11.08 -10.35
N ARG A 442 19.74 11.57 -10.33
CA ARG A 442 20.20 12.72 -11.10
C ARG A 442 20.50 12.39 -12.56
N MET A 443 20.64 11.11 -12.90
CA MET A 443 21.03 10.68 -14.26
C MET A 443 19.97 11.00 -15.30
N ASP A 444 18.68 10.99 -14.89
CA ASP A 444 17.56 11.30 -15.75
C ASP A 444 16.50 12.13 -14.99
N GLY A 445 15.85 13.08 -15.68
CA GLY A 445 14.79 13.90 -15.08
C GLY A 445 13.50 13.13 -14.80
N GLN A 446 13.31 11.96 -15.42
CA GLN A 446 12.18 11.07 -15.15
C GLN A 446 12.33 10.28 -13.84
N HIS A 447 13.56 10.10 -13.35
CA HIS A 447 13.82 9.44 -12.09
C HIS A 447 13.19 10.20 -10.92
N THR A 448 12.71 9.48 -9.92
CA THR A 448 12.21 10.10 -8.68
C THR A 448 13.29 10.06 -7.59
N ILE A 449 13.26 11.02 -6.68
CA ILE A 449 14.19 11.05 -5.54
C ILE A 449 13.86 9.98 -4.49
N ASP A 450 12.63 9.45 -4.50
CA ASP A 450 12.17 8.47 -3.52
C ASP A 450 11.23 7.41 -4.09
N ASN A 451 10.97 6.38 -3.28
CA ASN A 451 10.09 5.25 -3.59
C ASN A 451 8.69 5.36 -2.95
N MET A 452 8.27 6.55 -2.53
CA MET A 452 7.03 6.73 -1.77
C MET A 452 5.77 6.30 -2.52
N ILE A 453 5.82 6.20 -3.85
CA ILE A 453 4.68 5.72 -4.63
C ILE A 453 4.42 4.23 -4.38
N ALA A 454 5.47 3.38 -4.38
CA ALA A 454 5.32 1.96 -4.09
C ALA A 454 4.85 1.73 -2.65
N GLU A 455 5.40 2.49 -1.69
CA GLU A 455 4.97 2.44 -0.29
C GLU A 455 3.48 2.82 -0.11
N ARG A 456 2.98 3.79 -0.86
CA ARG A 456 1.54 4.15 -0.83
C ARG A 456 0.68 3.09 -1.45
N VAL A 457 1.09 2.55 -2.59
CA VAL A 457 0.34 1.53 -3.33
C VAL A 457 0.26 0.20 -2.58
N ILE A 458 1.29 -0.17 -1.80
CA ILE A 458 1.29 -1.42 -1.01
C ILE A 458 0.42 -1.32 0.28
N ARG A 459 0.10 -0.11 0.75
CA ARG A 459 -0.69 0.11 1.98
C ARG A 459 -2.03 -0.62 2.02
N PRO A 460 -2.87 -0.65 0.97
CA PRO A 460 -4.13 -1.40 0.96
C PRO A 460 -3.93 -2.88 1.30
N PHE A 461 -2.86 -3.51 0.80
CA PHE A 461 -2.51 -4.88 1.16
C PHE A 461 -2.22 -5.03 2.66
N THR A 462 -1.46 -4.09 3.24
CA THR A 462 -1.12 -4.10 4.67
C THR A 462 -2.33 -3.84 5.55
N VAL A 463 -3.27 -2.97 5.14
CA VAL A 463 -4.53 -2.72 5.83
C VAL A 463 -5.42 -3.96 5.79
N ASN A 464 -5.53 -4.60 4.63
CA ASN A 464 -6.28 -5.86 4.48
C ASN A 464 -5.71 -6.98 5.38
N ARG A 465 -4.38 -7.09 5.48
CA ARG A 465 -3.71 -7.99 6.43
C ARG A 465 -4.10 -7.72 7.89
N LYS A 466 -4.14 -6.45 8.32
CA LYS A 466 -4.55 -6.08 9.67
C LYS A 466 -6.01 -6.43 9.95
N ASN A 467 -6.91 -6.26 8.98
CA ASN A 467 -8.33 -6.55 9.12
C ASN A 467 -8.64 -8.05 9.07
N SER A 468 -7.94 -8.81 8.24
CA SER A 468 -8.21 -10.23 7.96
C SER A 468 -7.27 -11.19 8.71
N LEU A 469 -6.22 -10.70 9.35
CA LEU A 469 -5.22 -11.42 10.14
C LEU A 469 -4.37 -12.42 9.35
N PHE A 470 -4.95 -13.22 8.46
CA PHE A 470 -4.25 -14.21 7.63
C PHE A 470 -5.05 -14.56 6.36
N TYR A 471 -4.38 -15.14 5.40
CA TYR A 471 -4.97 -15.77 4.23
C TYR A 471 -5.13 -17.28 4.48
N SER A 472 -6.30 -17.82 4.14
CA SER A 472 -6.62 -19.25 4.35
C SER A 472 -5.92 -20.19 3.37
N SER A 473 -5.29 -19.67 2.33
CA SER A 473 -4.53 -20.40 1.31
C SER A 473 -3.66 -19.44 0.48
N GLU A 474 -2.64 -19.96 -0.18
CA GLU A 474 -1.81 -19.25 -1.16
C GLU A 474 -2.65 -18.70 -2.33
N GLN A 475 -3.60 -19.49 -2.83
CA GLN A 475 -4.55 -19.00 -3.84
C GLN A 475 -5.31 -17.74 -3.38
N GLY A 476 -5.60 -17.61 -2.07
CA GLY A 476 -6.24 -16.41 -1.51
C GLY A 476 -5.36 -15.18 -1.60
N VAL A 477 -4.04 -15.32 -1.50
CA VAL A 477 -3.08 -14.22 -1.69
C VAL A 477 -3.00 -13.83 -3.16
N ASP A 478 -2.91 -14.82 -4.07
CA ASP A 478 -2.89 -14.58 -5.52
C ASP A 478 -4.16 -13.85 -6.00
N VAL A 479 -5.32 -14.23 -5.48
CA VAL A 479 -6.59 -13.54 -5.72
C VAL A 479 -6.54 -12.08 -5.25
N ALA A 480 -6.00 -11.83 -4.05
CA ALA A 480 -5.85 -10.47 -3.53
C ALA A 480 -4.88 -9.65 -4.37
N ALA A 481 -3.74 -10.22 -4.76
CA ALA A 481 -2.74 -9.59 -5.64
C ALA A 481 -3.36 -9.21 -6.99
N THR A 482 -4.15 -10.10 -7.59
CA THR A 482 -4.85 -9.84 -8.86
C THR A 482 -5.80 -8.64 -8.75
N TYR A 483 -6.69 -8.64 -7.75
CA TYR A 483 -7.65 -7.53 -7.61
C TYR A 483 -6.97 -6.21 -7.25
N LEU A 484 -5.96 -6.23 -6.37
CA LEU A 484 -5.23 -5.02 -6.03
C LEU A 484 -4.44 -4.46 -7.21
N THR A 485 -3.93 -5.30 -8.11
CA THR A 485 -3.34 -4.88 -9.38
C THR A 485 -4.32 -4.00 -10.18
N ILE A 486 -5.56 -4.46 -10.35
CA ILE A 486 -6.58 -3.71 -11.11
C ILE A 486 -7.03 -2.45 -10.34
N ILE A 487 -7.33 -2.59 -9.04
CA ILE A 487 -7.81 -1.48 -8.20
C ILE A 487 -6.81 -0.34 -8.12
N GLU A 488 -5.55 -0.65 -7.82
CA GLU A 488 -4.53 0.39 -7.64
C GLU A 488 -4.12 1.02 -8.99
N THR A 489 -4.16 0.25 -10.08
CA THR A 489 -3.99 0.81 -11.44
C THR A 489 -5.13 1.79 -11.76
N ALA A 490 -6.39 1.41 -11.53
CA ALA A 490 -7.53 2.31 -11.73
C ALA A 490 -7.40 3.60 -10.91
N LYS A 491 -7.00 3.50 -9.63
CA LYS A 491 -6.80 4.67 -8.75
C LYS A 491 -5.71 5.62 -9.24
N ILE A 492 -4.60 5.11 -9.78
CA ILE A 492 -3.53 5.97 -10.32
C ILE A 492 -4.03 6.75 -11.52
N HIS A 493 -4.91 6.15 -12.33
CA HIS A 493 -5.57 6.82 -13.46
C HIS A 493 -6.73 7.73 -13.04
N GLY A 494 -7.04 7.83 -11.74
CA GLY A 494 -8.14 8.66 -11.22
C GLY A 494 -9.53 8.13 -11.54
N LEU A 495 -9.66 6.84 -11.86
CA LEU A 495 -10.94 6.22 -12.21
C LEU A 495 -11.75 5.88 -10.96
N GLU A 496 -13.07 5.97 -11.08
CA GLU A 496 -13.97 5.35 -10.10
C GLU A 496 -13.88 3.83 -10.23
N VAL A 497 -13.32 3.20 -9.18
CA VAL A 497 -12.92 1.79 -9.21
C VAL A 497 -14.09 0.85 -9.49
N TRP A 498 -15.26 1.15 -8.92
CA TRP A 498 -16.46 0.32 -9.13
C TRP A 498 -16.89 0.36 -10.59
N ASP A 499 -17.00 1.55 -11.19
CA ASP A 499 -17.40 1.75 -12.58
C ASP A 499 -16.43 1.06 -13.54
N TYR A 500 -15.12 1.22 -13.29
CA TYR A 500 -14.10 0.56 -14.10
C TYR A 500 -14.18 -0.97 -14.00
N LEU A 501 -14.37 -1.53 -12.81
CA LEU A 501 -14.54 -2.98 -12.65
C LEU A 501 -15.78 -3.49 -13.38
N VAL A 502 -16.91 -2.77 -13.31
CA VAL A 502 -18.13 -3.12 -14.03
C VAL A 502 -17.87 -3.14 -15.54
N TYR A 503 -17.19 -2.11 -16.05
CA TYR A 503 -16.81 -2.04 -17.47
C TYR A 503 -15.95 -3.22 -17.88
N VAL A 504 -14.86 -3.50 -17.16
CA VAL A 504 -13.97 -4.64 -17.44
C VAL A 504 -14.73 -5.97 -17.40
N PHE A 505 -15.60 -6.18 -16.42
CA PHE A 505 -16.38 -7.42 -16.33
C PHE A 505 -17.40 -7.54 -17.47
N ARG A 506 -17.96 -6.45 -17.96
CA ARG A 506 -18.81 -6.44 -19.14
C ARG A 506 -18.04 -6.83 -20.41
N GLU A 507 -16.87 -6.28 -20.61
CA GLU A 507 -16.00 -6.64 -21.73
C GLU A 507 -15.61 -8.13 -21.70
N ILE A 508 -15.27 -8.66 -20.52
CA ILE A 508 -14.99 -10.08 -20.34
C ILE A 508 -16.25 -10.93 -20.62
N MET A 509 -17.41 -10.50 -20.16
CA MET A 509 -18.69 -11.17 -20.40
C MET A 509 -19.03 -11.21 -21.90
N ASN A 510 -18.69 -10.17 -22.64
CA ASN A 510 -18.82 -10.07 -24.09
C ASN A 510 -17.73 -10.85 -24.87
N GLU A 511 -16.88 -11.60 -24.14
CA GLU A 511 -15.80 -12.40 -24.73
C GLU A 511 -14.74 -11.56 -25.48
N ASN A 512 -14.61 -10.28 -25.09
CA ASN A 512 -13.56 -9.42 -25.62
C ASN A 512 -12.18 -9.93 -25.15
N LYS A 513 -11.31 -10.30 -26.08
CA LYS A 513 -9.97 -10.85 -25.80
C LYS A 513 -8.86 -9.81 -25.90
N ASP A 514 -9.17 -8.65 -26.43
CA ASP A 514 -8.20 -7.57 -26.58
C ASP A 514 -8.19 -6.68 -25.34
N CYS A 515 -7.28 -7.01 -24.42
CA CYS A 515 -7.14 -6.28 -23.16
C CYS A 515 -6.79 -4.79 -23.34
N SER A 516 -6.25 -4.40 -24.51
CA SER A 516 -5.92 -2.99 -24.77
C SER A 516 -7.15 -2.11 -24.91
N THR A 517 -8.29 -2.68 -25.32
CA THR A 517 -9.55 -1.94 -25.52
C THR A 517 -10.31 -1.66 -24.22
N TYR A 518 -9.94 -2.31 -23.13
CA TYR A 518 -10.53 -2.08 -21.80
C TYR A 518 -9.47 -1.85 -20.70
N ALA A 519 -8.25 -1.52 -21.10
CA ALA A 519 -7.26 -0.95 -20.21
C ALA A 519 -7.71 0.45 -19.72
N PRO A 520 -7.15 0.99 -18.62
CA PRO A 520 -7.59 2.27 -18.05
C PRO A 520 -7.60 3.43 -19.04
N GLU A 521 -6.63 3.49 -19.95
CA GLU A 521 -6.53 4.53 -20.97
C GLU A 521 -7.71 4.49 -21.96
N ALA A 522 -8.17 3.28 -22.30
CA ALA A 522 -9.31 3.10 -23.20
C ALA A 522 -10.65 3.45 -22.52
N PHE A 523 -10.75 3.27 -21.21
CA PHE A 523 -11.92 3.69 -20.44
C PHE A 523 -12.05 5.21 -20.32
N LEU A 524 -10.93 5.95 -20.36
CA LEU A 524 -10.88 7.41 -20.33
C LEU A 524 -11.13 8.07 -21.68
N ALA A 525 -10.95 7.32 -22.79
CA ALA A 525 -11.13 7.81 -24.16
C ALA A 525 -12.60 7.84 -24.58
#